data_2b8b62389479c6c872bb81f1375026f4
#
_entry.id   2b8b62389479c6c872bb81f1375026f4
#
_cell.length_a   1.000
_cell.length_b   1.000
_cell.length_c   1.000
_cell.angle_alpha   90.00
_cell.angle_beta   90.00
_cell.angle_gamma   90.00
#
_symmetry.space_group_name_H-M   'P 1'
#
loop_
_entity.id
_entity.type
_entity.pdbx_description
1 polymer ?
#
loop_
_entity_poly.entity_id
_entity_poly.type
_entity_poly.pdbx_seq_one_letter_code
_entity_poly.pdbx_strand_id
1 'polypeptide(L)'
;MIKTPFELFDYECGTGWLPLIERAKQAIDTWNTEHKDDENFTKLEFVQVKEKWGLLSIYLNYYPDGFRELLYDLEKESASICEACGKREDRILTSKVHGWYMSLCDDCKAKEIERYNKLFS
;
A
#
# COMPACT_ATOMS: atom_id res chain seq x y z
N MET A 1 -8.05 21.33 13.79
CA MET A 1 -8.04 20.94 12.36
C MET A 1 -8.70 19.57 12.20
N ILE A 2 -9.64 19.47 11.28
CA ILE A 2 -10.32 18.20 11.03
C ILE A 2 -9.40 17.32 10.17
N LYS A 3 -9.15 16.11 10.65
CA LYS A 3 -8.35 15.15 9.91
C LYS A 3 -9.16 14.50 8.78
N THR A 4 -8.50 14.17 7.68
CA THR A 4 -9.15 13.42 6.60
C THR A 4 -9.43 11.99 7.09
N PRO A 5 -10.34 11.25 6.43
CA PRO A 5 -10.56 9.85 6.79
C PRO A 5 -9.27 9.02 6.78
N PHE A 6 -8.37 9.31 5.86
CA PHE A 6 -7.07 8.64 5.78
C PHE A 6 -6.23 8.90 7.03
N GLU A 7 -6.16 10.15 7.48
CA GLU A 7 -5.39 10.51 8.68
C GLU A 7 -5.96 9.89 9.95
N LEU A 8 -7.28 9.68 9.98
CA LEU A 8 -7.95 9.10 11.14
C LEU A 8 -7.73 7.59 11.25
N PHE A 9 -7.73 6.89 10.11
CA PHE A 9 -7.73 5.43 10.10
C PHE A 9 -6.38 4.80 9.75
N ASP A 10 -5.39 5.64 9.38
CA ASP A 10 -4.03 5.19 9.11
C ASP A 10 -3.99 4.16 7.95
N TYR A 11 -2.83 3.57 7.71
CA TYR A 11 -2.66 2.56 6.66
C TYR A 11 -3.10 1.18 7.18
N GLU A 12 -3.89 0.48 6.38
CA GLU A 12 -4.37 -0.86 6.70
C GLU A 12 -3.46 -1.91 6.05
N CYS A 13 -2.17 -1.78 6.26
CA CYS A 13 -1.17 -2.72 5.73
C CYS A 13 0.08 -2.67 6.60
N GLY A 14 0.99 -3.61 6.38
CA GLY A 14 2.26 -3.63 7.09
C GLY A 14 3.19 -2.50 6.66
N THR A 15 4.18 -2.21 7.48
CA THR A 15 5.13 -1.12 7.26
C THR A 15 6.13 -1.39 6.14
N GLY A 16 6.22 -2.63 5.67
CA GLY A 16 7.17 -2.99 4.61
C GLY A 16 6.91 -2.29 3.28
N TRP A 17 5.70 -1.81 3.06
CA TRP A 17 5.33 -1.13 1.83
C TRP A 17 5.39 0.40 1.93
N LEU A 18 5.85 0.95 3.06
CA LEU A 18 5.92 2.41 3.22
C LEU A 18 6.67 3.13 2.10
N PRO A 19 7.79 2.62 1.56
CA PRO A 19 8.44 3.30 0.44
C PRO A 19 7.56 3.43 -0.80
N LEU A 20 6.70 2.44 -1.08
CA LEU A 20 5.75 2.51 -2.20
C LEU A 20 4.67 3.55 -1.94
N ILE A 21 4.16 3.58 -0.72
CA ILE A 21 3.14 4.56 -0.31
C ILE A 21 3.72 5.97 -0.40
N GLU A 22 4.98 6.15 0.00
CA GLU A 22 5.66 7.44 -0.08
C GLU A 22 5.80 7.91 -1.53
N ARG A 23 6.07 7.01 -2.46
CA ARG A 23 6.12 7.35 -3.89
C ARG A 23 4.78 7.86 -4.39
N ALA A 24 3.68 7.22 -3.99
CA ALA A 24 2.34 7.68 -4.33
C ALA A 24 2.05 9.05 -3.71
N LYS A 25 2.45 9.24 -2.46
CA LYS A 25 2.25 10.50 -1.75
C LYS A 25 2.99 11.65 -2.43
N GLN A 26 4.22 11.42 -2.85
CA GLN A 26 5.01 12.44 -3.55
C GLN A 26 4.36 12.83 -4.88
N ALA A 27 3.84 11.85 -5.62
CA ALA A 27 3.13 12.13 -6.87
C ALA A 27 1.88 12.98 -6.62
N ILE A 28 1.14 12.66 -5.56
CA ILE A 28 -0.06 13.40 -5.16
C ILE A 28 0.31 14.84 -4.78
N ASP A 29 1.34 15.02 -3.96
CA ASP A 29 1.79 16.35 -3.53
C ASP A 29 2.24 17.20 -4.71
N THR A 30 2.97 16.60 -5.64
CA THR A 30 3.41 17.29 -6.87
C THR A 30 2.21 17.73 -7.69
N TRP A 31 1.24 16.85 -7.90
CA TRP A 31 0.04 17.16 -8.67
C TRP A 31 -0.73 18.30 -8.01
N ASN A 32 -0.92 18.25 -6.70
CA ASN A 32 -1.63 19.28 -5.95
C ASN A 32 -0.92 20.64 -6.07
N THR A 33 0.41 20.65 -5.97
CA THR A 33 1.20 21.88 -6.08
C THR A 33 1.05 22.48 -7.48
N GLU A 34 1.07 21.66 -8.51
CA GLU A 34 0.96 22.11 -9.91
C GLU A 34 -0.44 22.64 -10.27
N HIS A 35 -1.46 22.15 -9.60
CA HIS A 35 -2.86 22.45 -9.97
C HIS A 35 -3.62 23.31 -8.97
N LYS A 36 -2.98 23.69 -7.84
CA LYS A 36 -3.66 24.41 -6.75
C LYS A 36 -4.35 25.71 -7.16
N ASP A 37 -3.88 26.34 -8.25
CA ASP A 37 -4.44 27.61 -8.71
C ASP A 37 -5.40 27.41 -9.88
N ASP A 38 -5.70 26.18 -10.27
CA ASP A 38 -6.63 25.88 -11.35
C ASP A 38 -8.07 26.17 -10.90
N GLU A 39 -8.90 26.61 -11.85
CA GLU A 39 -10.32 26.79 -11.59
C GLU A 39 -10.94 25.43 -11.25
N ASN A 40 -11.77 25.42 -10.21
CA ASN A 40 -12.44 24.20 -9.73
C ASN A 40 -11.47 23.14 -9.19
N PHE A 41 -10.30 23.58 -8.72
CA PHE A 41 -9.33 22.66 -8.12
C PHE A 41 -9.94 21.94 -6.92
N THR A 42 -9.77 20.61 -6.88
CA THR A 42 -10.10 19.78 -5.73
C THR A 42 -8.81 19.05 -5.32
N LYS A 43 -8.44 19.17 -4.05
CA LYS A 43 -7.23 18.52 -3.54
C LYS A 43 -7.30 17.01 -3.77
N LEU A 44 -6.25 16.46 -4.37
CA LEU A 44 -6.11 15.02 -4.54
C LEU A 44 -5.62 14.42 -3.23
N GLU A 45 -6.30 13.38 -2.75
CA GLU A 45 -6.01 12.78 -1.45
C GLU A 45 -6.15 11.27 -1.48
N PHE A 46 -5.42 10.61 -0.58
CA PHE A 46 -5.70 9.21 -0.27
C PHE A 46 -7.08 9.11 0.37
N VAL A 47 -7.85 8.11 -0.05
CA VAL A 47 -9.11 7.74 0.60
C VAL A 47 -8.88 6.49 1.46
N GLN A 48 -8.10 5.54 0.95
CA GLN A 48 -7.80 4.31 1.65
C GLN A 48 -6.49 3.73 1.14
N VAL A 49 -5.69 3.20 2.04
CA VAL A 49 -4.47 2.44 1.73
C VAL A 49 -4.58 1.15 2.51
N LYS A 50 -4.59 0.02 1.80
CA LYS A 50 -4.77 -1.28 2.47
C LYS A 50 -4.06 -2.41 1.73
N GLU A 51 -3.94 -3.54 2.42
CA GLU A 51 -3.56 -4.81 1.81
C GLU A 51 -4.84 -5.47 1.27
N LYS A 52 -4.78 -6.00 0.05
CA LYS A 52 -5.88 -6.73 -0.56
C LYS A 52 -5.31 -7.88 -1.35
N TRP A 53 -5.65 -9.11 -0.96
CA TRP A 53 -5.15 -10.33 -1.61
C TRP A 53 -3.63 -10.43 -1.61
N GLY A 54 -2.97 -9.87 -0.56
CA GLY A 54 -1.52 -9.87 -0.46
C GLY A 54 -0.82 -8.76 -1.24
N LEU A 55 -1.56 -7.82 -1.80
CA LEU A 55 -1.03 -6.72 -2.61
C LEU A 55 -1.42 -5.37 -2.03
N LEU A 56 -0.57 -4.37 -2.28
CA LEU A 56 -0.85 -3.00 -1.87
C LEU A 56 -1.95 -2.41 -2.75
N SER A 57 -3.01 -1.93 -2.13
CA SER A 57 -4.12 -1.26 -2.82
C SER A 57 -4.29 0.15 -2.27
N ILE A 58 -4.23 1.13 -3.16
CA ILE A 58 -4.35 2.55 -2.83
C ILE A 58 -5.56 3.13 -3.56
N TYR A 59 -6.44 3.79 -2.81
CA TYR A 59 -7.62 4.44 -3.35
C TYR A 59 -7.54 5.94 -3.15
N LEU A 60 -7.85 6.69 -4.20
CA LEU A 60 -7.83 8.15 -4.19
C LEU A 60 -9.26 8.69 -4.33
N ASN A 61 -9.47 9.95 -3.95
CA ASN A 61 -10.80 10.59 -4.10
C ASN A 61 -11.16 10.81 -5.57
N TYR A 62 -10.18 10.89 -6.47
CA TYR A 62 -10.37 10.85 -7.92
C TYR A 62 -9.02 10.50 -8.55
N TYR A 63 -9.01 10.24 -9.86
CA TYR A 63 -7.80 9.70 -10.52
C TYR A 63 -7.43 10.55 -11.74
N PRO A 64 -6.54 11.55 -11.58
CA PRO A 64 -6.00 12.27 -12.73
C PRO A 64 -5.28 11.33 -13.69
N ASP A 65 -5.09 11.77 -14.94
CA ASP A 65 -4.41 10.97 -15.96
C ASP A 65 -3.05 10.50 -15.45
N GLY A 66 -2.76 9.22 -15.66
CA GLY A 66 -1.50 8.59 -15.25
C GLY A 66 -1.50 8.02 -13.83
N PHE A 67 -2.45 8.42 -12.98
CA PHE A 67 -2.45 7.93 -11.59
C PHE A 67 -2.89 6.47 -11.49
N ARG A 68 -3.82 6.01 -12.33
CA ARG A 68 -4.21 4.60 -12.30
C ARG A 68 -3.04 3.71 -12.67
N GLU A 69 -2.26 4.09 -13.67
CA GLU A 69 -1.07 3.35 -14.08
C GLU A 69 -0.01 3.35 -12.99
N LEU A 70 0.21 4.49 -12.35
CA LEU A 70 1.15 4.59 -11.23
C LEU A 70 0.76 3.63 -10.11
N LEU A 71 -0.51 3.67 -9.69
CA LEU A 71 -0.98 2.83 -8.59
C LEU A 71 -0.94 1.35 -8.96
N TYR A 72 -1.25 1.03 -10.22
CA TYR A 72 -1.14 -0.34 -10.71
C TYR A 72 0.31 -0.85 -10.66
N ASP A 73 1.26 0.00 -11.06
CA ASP A 73 2.68 -0.36 -10.99
C ASP A 73 3.14 -0.58 -9.55
N LEU A 74 2.69 0.26 -8.61
CA LEU A 74 3.02 0.08 -7.20
C LEU A 74 2.41 -1.21 -6.64
N GLU A 75 1.19 -1.53 -7.03
CA GLU A 75 0.56 -2.78 -6.65
C GLU A 75 1.38 -3.97 -7.12
N LYS A 76 1.84 -3.95 -8.38
CA LYS A 76 2.67 -5.02 -8.93
C LYS A 76 4.00 -5.12 -8.19
N GLU A 77 4.66 -3.99 -7.90
CA GLU A 77 5.92 -4.01 -7.15
C GLU A 77 5.73 -4.60 -5.76
N SER A 78 4.58 -4.34 -5.12
CA SER A 78 4.32 -4.83 -3.77
C SER A 78 4.38 -6.35 -3.67
N ALA A 79 4.07 -7.05 -4.76
CA ALA A 79 4.12 -8.51 -4.79
C ALA A 79 5.53 -9.07 -4.57
N SER A 80 6.56 -8.26 -4.78
CA SER A 80 7.97 -8.65 -4.62
C SER A 80 8.63 -7.99 -3.41
N ILE A 81 7.84 -7.31 -2.57
CA ILE A 81 8.34 -6.65 -1.36
C ILE A 81 7.60 -7.21 -0.16
N CYS A 82 8.35 -7.69 0.82
CA CYS A 82 7.75 -8.21 2.06
C CYS A 82 6.93 -7.11 2.74
N GLU A 83 5.64 -7.36 2.94
CA GLU A 83 4.75 -6.38 3.57
C GLU A 83 5.10 -6.10 5.02
N ALA A 84 5.79 -7.04 5.68
CA ALA A 84 6.15 -6.91 7.08
C ALA A 84 7.48 -6.17 7.29
N CYS A 85 8.54 -6.57 6.57
CA CYS A 85 9.88 -6.02 6.81
C CYS A 85 10.44 -5.17 5.67
N GLY A 86 9.80 -5.20 4.50
CA GLY A 86 10.23 -4.37 3.37
C GLY A 86 11.33 -4.98 2.51
N LYS A 87 11.74 -6.21 2.77
CA LYS A 87 12.74 -6.87 1.94
C LYS A 87 12.22 -7.03 0.52
N ARG A 88 13.01 -6.56 -0.46
CA ARG A 88 12.67 -6.71 -1.89
C ARG A 88 13.43 -7.91 -2.44
N GLU A 89 12.74 -8.73 -3.24
CA GLU A 89 13.35 -9.87 -3.90
C GLU A 89 13.00 -9.88 -5.39
N ASP A 90 13.72 -10.66 -6.17
CA ASP A 90 13.52 -10.78 -7.62
C ASP A 90 12.44 -11.81 -7.99
N ARG A 91 11.48 -12.03 -7.10
CA ARG A 91 10.42 -13.01 -7.31
C ARG A 91 9.14 -12.51 -6.66
N ILE A 92 8.04 -13.12 -7.05
CA ILE A 92 6.75 -12.85 -6.42
C ILE A 92 6.75 -13.51 -5.04
N LEU A 93 6.49 -12.72 -4.01
CA LEU A 93 6.41 -13.20 -2.62
C LEU A 93 4.98 -13.57 -2.24
N THR A 94 3.99 -13.09 -2.99
CA THR A 94 2.58 -13.32 -2.67
C THR A 94 2.26 -14.80 -2.70
N SER A 95 1.77 -15.32 -1.59
CA SER A 95 1.37 -16.71 -1.46
C SER A 95 0.29 -16.84 -0.40
N LYS A 96 -0.37 -18.00 -0.38
CA LYS A 96 -1.41 -18.25 0.60
C LYS A 96 -0.76 -18.73 1.90
N VAL A 97 -0.98 -17.99 2.98
CA VAL A 97 -0.42 -18.28 4.31
C VAL A 97 -1.61 -18.46 5.25
N HIS A 98 -1.74 -19.64 5.85
CA HIS A 98 -2.86 -20.05 6.72
C HIS A 98 -4.24 -19.55 6.21
N GLY A 99 -4.46 -19.65 4.90
CA GLY A 99 -5.73 -19.30 4.29
C GLY A 99 -5.86 -17.89 3.73
N TRP A 100 -4.84 -17.04 3.95
CA TRP A 100 -4.84 -15.65 3.48
C TRP A 100 -3.70 -15.41 2.49
N TYR A 101 -3.94 -14.56 1.49
CA TYR A 101 -2.86 -14.15 0.60
C TYR A 101 -2.02 -13.08 1.29
N MET A 102 -0.72 -13.29 1.32
CA MET A 102 0.23 -12.35 1.93
C MET A 102 1.51 -12.30 1.09
N SER A 103 2.17 -11.15 1.07
CA SER A 103 3.48 -10.99 0.44
C SER A 103 4.53 -10.94 1.53
N LEU A 104 5.21 -12.06 1.77
CA LEU A 104 6.17 -12.19 2.86
C LEU A 104 7.46 -12.83 2.36
N CYS A 105 8.60 -12.32 2.86
CA CYS A 105 9.87 -13.02 2.66
C CYS A 105 9.84 -14.32 3.48
N ASP A 106 10.76 -15.23 3.20
CA ASP A 106 10.75 -16.55 3.84
C ASP A 106 10.82 -16.45 5.37
N ASP A 107 11.65 -15.55 5.90
CA ASP A 107 11.78 -15.37 7.35
C ASP A 107 10.49 -14.86 7.98
N CYS A 108 9.87 -13.86 7.39
CA CYS A 108 8.61 -13.30 7.92
C CYS A 108 7.46 -14.28 7.75
N LYS A 109 7.47 -15.07 6.67
CA LYS A 109 6.45 -16.10 6.45
C LYS A 109 6.55 -17.17 7.54
N ALA A 110 7.77 -17.61 7.87
CA ALA A 110 7.98 -18.60 8.92
C ALA A 110 7.49 -18.08 10.27
N LYS A 111 7.78 -16.81 10.58
CA LYS A 111 7.32 -16.19 11.83
C LYS A 111 5.79 -16.09 11.88
N GLU A 112 5.16 -15.76 10.78
CA GLU A 112 3.70 -15.65 10.71
C GLU A 112 3.04 -17.01 10.92
N ILE A 113 3.57 -18.05 10.31
CA ILE A 113 3.05 -19.41 10.47
C ILE A 113 3.20 -19.84 11.92
N GLU A 114 4.35 -19.58 12.54
CA GLU A 114 4.59 -19.92 13.95
C GLU A 114 3.61 -19.17 14.86
N ARG A 115 3.41 -17.86 14.62
CA ARG A 115 2.47 -17.07 15.40
C ARG A 115 1.06 -17.61 15.30
N TYR A 116 0.62 -17.95 14.09
CA TYR A 116 -0.71 -18.51 13.86
C TYR A 116 -0.89 -19.83 14.60
N ASN A 117 0.11 -20.72 14.49
CA ASN A 117 0.05 -22.02 15.15
C ASN A 117 -0.05 -21.90 16.67
N LYS A 118 0.64 -20.92 17.27
CA LYS A 118 0.55 -20.68 18.71
C LYS A 118 -0.83 -20.21 19.14
N LEU A 119 -1.52 -19.40 18.29
CA LEU A 119 -2.82 -18.88 18.61
C LEU A 119 -3.93 -19.94 18.53
N PHE A 120 -3.74 -20.94 17.67
CA PHE A 120 -4.78 -21.93 17.39
C PHE A 120 -4.39 -23.36 17.73
N SER A 121 -3.33 -23.55 18.50
CA SER A 121 -2.90 -24.88 18.95
C SER A 121 -3.51 -25.23 20.30
#